data_7cb91f3ece214eb5ed58aa568c706d78
#
_entry.id   7cb91f3ece214eb5ed58aa568c706d78
#
_cell.length_a   1.000
_cell.length_b   1.000
_cell.length_c   1.000
_cell.angle_alpha   90.00
_cell.angle_beta   90.00
_cell.angle_gamma   90.00
#
_symmetry.space_group_name_H-M   'P 1'
#
loop_
_entity.id
_entity.type
_entity.pdbx_description
1 polymer ?
#
loop_
_entity_poly.entity_id
_entity_poly.type
_entity_poly.pdbx_seq_one_letter_code
_entity_poly.pdbx_strand_id
1 'polypeptide(L)'
;KIIPFFEKEKKGFMNMAEALWLMIINELSNIGIDSKKLEKLSYDIWEKPFYEKYADKVFEYHLNKKGDSLSNEDKGWLKHFLENEHIMVDVFRRVINPFTDCIKDSLISNRTLYSFIYCPSKEEFIFSKSGIQLNSDLNNVFYGETIISIPFLPHLSKLVGLDIERQKNDIEYLNNIENIIRRTLVYDKPKLMEIEVFEDGNKKICKITESHKKSEELANFFLNTKLPNGSKVTIETRSQGNYKVTVKS
;
A
#
# COMPACT_ATOMS: atom_id res chain seq x y z
N LYS A 1 -9.57 14.43 -16.09
CA LYS A 1 -8.30 14.30 -15.34
C LYS A 1 -7.62 12.99 -15.69
N ILE A 2 -6.37 13.04 -16.11
CA ILE A 2 -5.55 11.83 -16.38
C ILE A 2 -5.14 11.12 -15.09
N ILE A 3 -5.00 11.88 -14.00
CA ILE A 3 -4.71 11.35 -12.68
C ILE A 3 -5.87 11.75 -11.78
N PRO A 4 -6.78 10.83 -11.46
CA PRO A 4 -7.87 11.09 -10.54
C PRO A 4 -7.33 11.27 -9.11
N PHE A 5 -8.12 11.91 -8.26
CA PHE A 5 -7.80 12.19 -6.86
C PHE A 5 -6.59 13.13 -6.62
N PHE A 6 -5.93 13.65 -7.66
CA PHE A 6 -4.87 14.62 -7.51
C PHE A 6 -5.45 16.03 -7.41
N GLU A 7 -5.34 16.65 -6.26
CA GLU A 7 -5.67 18.07 -6.07
C GLU A 7 -4.45 18.92 -6.44
N LYS A 8 -4.64 19.92 -7.32
CA LYS A 8 -3.55 20.76 -7.83
C LYS A 8 -2.77 21.53 -6.75
N GLU A 9 -3.38 21.73 -5.58
CA GLU A 9 -2.86 22.60 -4.52
C GLU A 9 -2.20 21.86 -3.35
N LYS A 10 -2.33 20.56 -3.27
CA LYS A 10 -1.68 19.76 -2.23
C LYS A 10 -0.51 18.99 -2.82
N LYS A 11 0.66 19.05 -2.19
CA LYS A 11 1.75 18.09 -2.45
C LYS A 11 1.20 16.68 -2.16
N GLY A 12 0.61 16.07 -3.17
CA GLY A 12 -0.01 14.78 -3.07
C GLY A 12 1.06 13.69 -3.08
N PHE A 13 0.98 12.79 -2.12
CA PHE A 13 1.78 11.58 -2.14
C PHE A 13 1.05 10.55 -2.99
N MET A 14 1.75 10.03 -3.99
CA MET A 14 1.27 8.92 -4.79
C MET A 14 1.48 7.61 -4.05
N ASN A 15 0.47 6.76 -4.07
CA ASN A 15 0.64 5.35 -3.70
C ASN A 15 1.22 4.55 -4.88
N MET A 16 1.56 3.29 -4.65
CA MET A 16 2.17 2.43 -5.68
C MET A 16 1.24 2.23 -6.90
N ALA A 17 -0.07 2.14 -6.70
CA ALA A 17 -1.03 1.99 -7.78
C ALA A 17 -1.10 3.25 -8.66
N GLU A 18 -1.10 4.43 -8.06
CA GLU A 18 -1.07 5.71 -8.76
C GLU A 18 0.24 5.92 -9.51
N ALA A 19 1.36 5.53 -8.91
CA ALA A 19 2.67 5.60 -9.56
C ALA A 19 2.76 4.64 -10.77
N LEU A 20 2.27 3.40 -10.62
CA LEU A 20 2.19 2.45 -11.74
C LEU A 20 1.26 2.97 -12.84
N TRP A 21 0.12 3.55 -12.47
CA TRP A 21 -0.79 4.16 -13.42
C TRP A 21 -0.13 5.26 -14.23
N LEU A 22 0.64 6.14 -13.58
CA LEU A 22 1.42 7.17 -14.28
C LEU A 22 2.40 6.59 -15.29
N MET A 23 3.07 5.50 -14.95
CA MET A 23 4.00 4.83 -15.88
C MET A 23 3.26 4.28 -17.09
N ILE A 24 2.08 3.68 -16.89
CA ILE A 24 1.22 3.19 -17.98
C ILE A 24 0.75 4.34 -18.87
N ILE A 25 0.26 5.42 -18.28
CA ILE A 25 -0.15 6.63 -19.02
C ILE A 25 1.00 7.20 -19.84
N ASN A 26 2.19 7.26 -19.27
CA ASN A 26 3.37 7.74 -19.98
C ASN A 26 3.70 6.86 -21.19
N GLU A 27 3.64 5.53 -21.06
CA GLU A 27 3.85 4.64 -22.21
C GLU A 27 2.77 4.79 -23.27
N LEU A 28 1.50 4.84 -22.89
CA LEU A 28 0.40 5.06 -23.84
C LEU A 28 0.53 6.40 -24.57
N SER A 29 0.93 7.45 -23.86
CA SER A 29 1.19 8.77 -24.45
C SER A 29 2.36 8.74 -25.44
N ASN A 30 3.46 8.06 -25.08
CA ASN A 30 4.64 7.95 -25.94
C ASN A 30 4.38 7.21 -27.26
N ILE A 31 3.42 6.29 -27.29
CA ILE A 31 2.99 5.60 -28.50
C ILE A 31 1.85 6.31 -29.24
N GLY A 32 1.48 7.53 -28.81
CA GLY A 32 0.58 8.41 -29.53
C GLY A 32 -0.90 8.31 -29.16
N ILE A 33 -1.25 7.73 -28.02
CA ILE A 33 -2.63 7.78 -27.51
C ILE A 33 -2.93 9.21 -27.03
N ASP A 34 -3.99 9.80 -27.58
CA ASP A 34 -4.35 11.18 -27.29
C ASP A 34 -4.88 11.38 -25.85
N SER A 35 -4.80 12.61 -25.37
CA SER A 35 -5.15 12.96 -23.99
C SER A 35 -6.63 12.70 -23.66
N LYS A 36 -7.55 12.81 -24.61
CA LYS A 36 -8.98 12.57 -24.37
C LYS A 36 -9.24 11.10 -24.10
N LYS A 37 -8.58 10.21 -24.87
CA LYS A 37 -8.65 8.76 -24.63
C LYS A 37 -8.01 8.38 -23.30
N LEU A 38 -6.90 9.03 -22.94
CA LEU A 38 -6.26 8.81 -21.64
C LEU A 38 -7.15 9.31 -20.47
N GLU A 39 -7.85 10.42 -20.62
CA GLU A 39 -8.80 10.90 -19.62
C GLU A 39 -10.00 9.95 -19.45
N LYS A 40 -10.56 9.46 -20.56
CA LYS A 40 -11.63 8.47 -20.52
C LYS A 40 -11.18 7.18 -19.84
N LEU A 41 -10.01 6.69 -20.21
CA LEU A 41 -9.42 5.49 -19.63
C LEU A 41 -9.19 5.65 -18.13
N SER A 42 -8.70 6.79 -17.69
CA SER A 42 -8.54 7.12 -16.27
C SER A 42 -9.87 7.15 -15.53
N TYR A 43 -10.90 7.73 -16.14
CA TYR A 43 -12.24 7.71 -15.57
C TYR A 43 -12.77 6.28 -15.41
N ASP A 44 -12.65 5.45 -16.43
CA ASP A 44 -13.15 4.08 -16.43
C ASP A 44 -12.43 3.18 -15.40
N ILE A 45 -11.14 3.43 -15.13
CA ILE A 45 -10.34 2.65 -14.18
C ILE A 45 -10.53 3.10 -12.73
N TRP A 46 -10.65 4.42 -12.51
CA TRP A 46 -10.61 4.99 -11.16
C TRP A 46 -11.94 5.57 -10.71
N GLU A 47 -12.55 6.44 -11.49
CA GLU A 47 -13.74 7.16 -11.04
C GLU A 47 -15.00 6.32 -11.18
N LYS A 48 -15.19 5.63 -12.29
CA LYS A 48 -16.37 4.79 -12.52
C LYS A 48 -16.53 3.70 -11.46
N PRO A 49 -15.52 2.88 -11.12
CA PRO A 49 -15.66 1.88 -10.05
C PRO A 49 -15.93 2.49 -8.67
N PHE A 50 -15.43 3.70 -8.41
CA PHE A 50 -15.74 4.43 -7.18
C PHE A 50 -17.24 4.79 -7.13
N TYR A 51 -17.78 5.39 -8.18
CA TYR A 51 -19.21 5.73 -8.24
C TYR A 51 -20.11 4.49 -8.25
N GLU A 52 -19.63 3.38 -8.78
CA GLU A 52 -20.31 2.07 -8.74
C GLU A 52 -20.17 1.37 -7.38
N LYS A 53 -19.55 2.03 -6.38
CA LYS A 53 -19.37 1.53 -5.01
C LYS A 53 -18.65 0.19 -4.96
N TYR A 54 -17.55 0.07 -5.68
CA TYR A 54 -16.76 -1.17 -5.75
C TYR A 54 -16.24 -1.60 -4.37
N ALA A 55 -15.64 -0.68 -3.61
CA ALA A 55 -15.10 -0.98 -2.28
C ALA A 55 -16.21 -1.33 -1.27
N ASP A 56 -17.35 -0.63 -1.34
CA ASP A 56 -18.52 -0.93 -0.51
C ASP A 56 -19.01 -2.37 -0.74
N LYS A 57 -19.16 -2.77 -1.99
CA LYS A 57 -19.56 -4.15 -2.37
C LYS A 57 -18.57 -5.21 -1.86
N VAL A 58 -17.27 -4.92 -1.87
CA VAL A 58 -16.26 -5.82 -1.32
C VAL A 58 -16.42 -5.97 0.20
N PHE A 59 -16.63 -4.87 0.92
CA PHE A 59 -16.85 -4.92 2.36
C PHE A 59 -18.17 -5.62 2.73
N GLU A 60 -19.25 -5.31 2.05
CA GLU A 60 -20.54 -6.00 2.23
C GLU A 60 -20.42 -7.50 1.94
N TYR A 61 -19.69 -7.89 0.90
CA TYR A 61 -19.44 -9.30 0.61
C TYR A 61 -18.72 -9.99 1.78
N HIS A 62 -17.69 -9.36 2.35
CA HIS A 62 -16.98 -9.91 3.50
C HIS A 62 -17.85 -9.99 4.75
N LEU A 63 -18.66 -8.97 5.03
CA LEU A 63 -19.59 -8.99 6.15
C LEU A 63 -20.64 -10.10 6.00
N ASN A 64 -21.17 -10.31 4.79
CA ASN A 64 -22.25 -11.25 4.55
C ASN A 64 -21.78 -12.71 4.41
N LYS A 65 -20.66 -12.95 3.70
CA LYS A 65 -20.17 -14.33 3.42
C LYS A 65 -19.12 -14.85 4.39
N LYS A 66 -18.32 -13.95 4.97
CA LYS A 66 -17.26 -14.31 5.92
C LYS A 66 -17.54 -13.78 7.33
N GLY A 67 -18.73 -13.23 7.54
CA GLY A 67 -19.11 -12.63 8.81
C GLY A 67 -18.90 -13.55 10.01
N ASP A 68 -19.14 -14.85 9.87
CA ASP A 68 -18.95 -15.80 10.98
C ASP A 68 -17.48 -16.04 11.33
N SER A 69 -16.54 -15.79 10.42
CA SER A 69 -15.10 -15.92 10.63
C SER A 69 -14.43 -14.60 11.08
N LEU A 70 -15.16 -13.48 11.04
CA LEU A 70 -14.64 -12.18 11.47
C LEU A 70 -14.92 -11.95 12.96
N SER A 71 -13.95 -11.34 13.64
CA SER A 71 -14.17 -10.88 15.01
C SER A 71 -15.27 -9.80 15.07
N ASN A 72 -15.89 -9.60 16.24
CA ASN A 72 -16.86 -8.52 16.42
C ASN A 72 -16.22 -7.14 16.22
N GLU A 73 -14.95 -7.01 16.54
CA GLU A 73 -14.16 -5.80 16.32
C GLU A 73 -13.98 -5.52 14.82
N ASP A 74 -13.55 -6.52 14.04
CA ASP A 74 -13.40 -6.38 12.58
C ASP A 74 -14.72 -6.01 11.91
N LYS A 75 -15.83 -6.64 12.33
CA LYS A 75 -17.18 -6.29 11.85
C LYS A 75 -17.53 -4.83 12.19
N GLY A 76 -17.17 -4.38 13.38
CA GLY A 76 -17.36 -3.01 13.82
C GLY A 76 -16.60 -2.03 12.93
N TRP A 77 -15.34 -2.30 12.64
CA TRP A 77 -14.52 -1.48 11.76
C TRP A 77 -15.05 -1.43 10.33
N LEU A 78 -15.42 -2.57 9.74
CA LEU A 78 -15.97 -2.61 8.38
C LEU A 78 -17.26 -1.80 8.27
N LYS A 79 -18.16 -1.90 9.26
CA LYS A 79 -19.39 -1.08 9.31
C LYS A 79 -19.08 0.41 9.43
N HIS A 80 -18.17 0.77 10.32
CA HIS A 80 -17.74 2.15 10.50
C HIS A 80 -17.17 2.75 9.20
N PHE A 81 -16.39 1.98 8.43
CA PHE A 81 -15.88 2.43 7.14
C PHE A 81 -17.02 2.65 6.14
N LEU A 82 -17.99 1.73 6.04
CA LEU A 82 -19.13 1.86 5.15
C LEU A 82 -20.02 3.07 5.46
N GLU A 83 -20.08 3.47 6.72
CA GLU A 83 -20.86 4.63 7.19
C GLU A 83 -20.13 5.97 6.97
N ASN A 84 -18.84 5.94 6.62
CA ASN A 84 -18.02 7.14 6.51
C ASN A 84 -17.48 7.32 5.08
N GLU A 85 -18.15 8.18 4.30
CA GLU A 85 -17.79 8.43 2.90
C GLU A 85 -16.34 8.92 2.71
N HIS A 86 -15.84 9.76 3.61
CA HIS A 86 -14.46 10.26 3.51
C HIS A 86 -13.44 9.14 3.70
N ILE A 87 -13.68 8.22 4.61
CA ILE A 87 -12.83 7.04 4.81
C ILE A 87 -12.91 6.13 3.59
N MET A 88 -14.11 5.93 3.03
CA MET A 88 -14.30 5.09 1.86
C MET A 88 -13.59 5.63 0.61
N VAL A 89 -13.47 6.94 0.44
CA VAL A 89 -12.64 7.54 -0.63
C VAL A 89 -11.17 7.10 -0.48
N ASP A 90 -10.62 7.21 0.72
CA ASP A 90 -9.23 6.81 0.98
C ASP A 90 -9.02 5.29 0.87
N VAL A 91 -9.97 4.49 1.35
CA VAL A 91 -9.96 3.03 1.21
C VAL A 91 -10.00 2.63 -0.26
N PHE A 92 -10.90 3.20 -1.05
CA PHE A 92 -10.96 2.93 -2.48
C PHE A 92 -9.66 3.32 -3.17
N ARG A 93 -9.20 4.54 -2.97
CA ARG A 93 -8.00 5.06 -3.63
C ARG A 93 -6.75 4.24 -3.35
N ARG A 94 -6.56 3.80 -2.09
CA ARG A 94 -5.28 3.24 -1.63
C ARG A 94 -5.28 1.72 -1.46
N VAL A 95 -6.46 1.12 -1.23
CA VAL A 95 -6.51 -0.25 -0.72
C VAL A 95 -7.37 -1.16 -1.58
N ILE A 96 -8.58 -0.75 -1.97
CA ILE A 96 -9.57 -1.61 -2.63
C ILE A 96 -10.10 -0.94 -3.89
N ASN A 97 -9.49 -1.24 -5.02
CA ASN A 97 -9.98 -0.92 -6.36
C ASN A 97 -9.47 -1.98 -7.34
N PRO A 98 -10.09 -2.12 -8.52
CA PRO A 98 -9.71 -3.17 -9.48
C PRO A 98 -8.23 -3.14 -9.86
N PHE A 99 -7.62 -1.96 -9.96
CA PHE A 99 -6.23 -1.80 -10.33
C PHE A 99 -5.28 -2.23 -9.19
N THR A 100 -5.59 -1.80 -7.97
CA THR A 100 -4.82 -2.18 -6.78
C THR A 100 -4.89 -3.68 -6.51
N ASP A 101 -6.03 -4.31 -6.77
CA ASP A 101 -6.20 -5.75 -6.60
C ASP A 101 -5.31 -6.55 -7.55
N CYS A 102 -5.20 -6.13 -8.82
CA CYS A 102 -4.25 -6.72 -9.77
C CYS A 102 -2.79 -6.55 -9.33
N ILE A 103 -2.43 -5.40 -8.75
CA ILE A 103 -1.08 -5.15 -8.24
C ILE A 103 -0.79 -6.04 -7.03
N LYS A 104 -1.72 -6.16 -6.08
CA LYS A 104 -1.58 -7.03 -4.92
C LYS A 104 -1.35 -8.48 -5.35
N ASP A 105 -2.17 -8.97 -6.27
CA ASP A 105 -2.01 -10.32 -6.81
C ASP A 105 -0.63 -10.51 -7.46
N SER A 106 -0.16 -9.52 -8.22
CA SER A 106 1.15 -9.58 -8.87
C SER A 106 2.32 -9.59 -7.88
N LEU A 107 2.18 -8.92 -6.73
CA LEU A 107 3.22 -8.83 -5.70
C LEU A 107 3.21 -10.03 -4.74
N ILE A 108 2.03 -10.56 -4.40
CA ILE A 108 1.87 -11.64 -3.43
C ILE A 108 2.05 -13.00 -4.11
N SER A 109 1.50 -13.15 -5.30
CA SER A 109 1.57 -14.38 -6.07
C SER A 109 2.77 -14.33 -7.02
N ASN A 110 3.88 -14.96 -6.65
CA ASN A 110 5.06 -15.10 -7.51
C ASN A 110 4.77 -15.78 -8.88
N ARG A 111 3.54 -16.12 -9.16
CA ARG A 111 3.10 -16.84 -10.36
C ARG A 111 2.07 -16.10 -11.19
N THR A 112 1.49 -15.02 -10.68
CA THR A 112 0.44 -14.29 -11.41
C THR A 112 1.00 -12.96 -11.89
N LEU A 113 1.36 -12.92 -13.17
CA LEU A 113 1.80 -11.70 -13.82
C LEU A 113 0.61 -11.08 -14.54
N TYR A 114 0.27 -9.85 -14.17
CA TYR A 114 -0.75 -9.08 -14.87
C TYR A 114 -0.15 -8.21 -15.96
N SER A 115 -0.93 -8.02 -17.00
CA SER A 115 -0.72 -7.03 -18.04
C SER A 115 -1.95 -6.14 -18.15
N PHE A 116 -1.72 -4.87 -18.32
CA PHE A 116 -2.73 -3.94 -18.78
C PHE A 116 -2.83 -4.04 -20.30
N ILE A 117 -3.99 -4.36 -20.82
CA ILE A 117 -4.23 -4.49 -22.26
C ILE A 117 -5.24 -3.45 -22.67
N TYR A 118 -4.89 -2.65 -23.65
CA TYR A 118 -5.71 -1.58 -24.18
C TYR A 118 -5.94 -1.77 -25.68
N CYS A 119 -7.20 -1.65 -26.11
CA CYS A 119 -7.61 -1.67 -27.51
C CYS A 119 -8.00 -0.26 -27.95
N PRO A 120 -7.13 0.45 -28.70
CA PRO A 120 -7.38 1.85 -29.08
C PRO A 120 -8.58 2.07 -30.01
N SER A 121 -8.95 1.06 -30.82
CA SER A 121 -10.09 1.12 -31.76
C SER A 121 -11.43 1.07 -31.03
N LYS A 122 -11.51 0.30 -29.95
CA LYS A 122 -12.72 0.17 -29.11
C LYS A 122 -12.71 1.10 -27.90
N GLU A 123 -11.56 1.67 -27.56
CA GLU A 123 -11.33 2.43 -26.32
C GLU A 123 -11.65 1.62 -25.06
N GLU A 124 -11.40 0.32 -25.12
CA GLU A 124 -11.63 -0.64 -24.04
C GLU A 124 -10.32 -1.18 -23.51
N PHE A 125 -10.35 -1.63 -22.26
CA PHE A 125 -9.19 -2.23 -21.60
C PHE A 125 -9.60 -3.45 -20.79
N ILE A 126 -8.61 -4.31 -20.51
CA ILE A 126 -8.71 -5.40 -19.55
C ILE A 126 -7.43 -5.50 -18.73
N PHE A 127 -7.57 -6.04 -17.52
CA PHE A 127 -6.46 -6.55 -16.73
C PHE A 127 -6.38 -8.05 -16.93
N SER A 128 -5.38 -8.52 -17.65
CA SER A 128 -5.28 -9.93 -17.98
C SER A 128 -4.12 -10.59 -17.28
N LYS A 129 -4.35 -11.81 -16.80
CA LYS A 129 -3.32 -12.67 -16.23
C LYS A 129 -2.48 -13.27 -17.34
N SER A 130 -1.18 -13.46 -17.09
CA SER A 130 -0.28 -14.10 -18.05
C SER A 130 -0.66 -15.56 -18.35
N GLY A 131 -0.23 -16.05 -19.52
CA GLY A 131 -0.41 -17.44 -19.91
C GLY A 131 -1.75 -17.73 -20.59
N ILE A 132 -2.40 -18.82 -20.21
CA ILE A 132 -3.64 -19.31 -20.86
C ILE A 132 -4.77 -18.28 -20.75
N GLN A 133 -4.89 -17.61 -19.63
CA GLN A 133 -5.90 -16.57 -19.42
C GLN A 133 -5.73 -15.42 -20.40
N LEU A 134 -4.51 -14.95 -20.60
CA LEU A 134 -4.20 -13.90 -21.57
C LEU A 134 -4.64 -14.30 -22.98
N ASN A 135 -4.32 -15.50 -23.43
CA ASN A 135 -4.72 -15.99 -24.75
C ASN A 135 -6.24 -16.08 -24.90
N SER A 136 -6.93 -16.54 -23.88
CA SER A 136 -8.40 -16.59 -23.85
C SER A 136 -9.01 -15.18 -23.94
N ASP A 137 -8.51 -14.25 -23.14
CA ASP A 137 -8.99 -12.87 -23.10
C ASP A 137 -8.79 -12.16 -24.44
N LEU A 138 -7.61 -12.33 -25.06
CA LEU A 138 -7.31 -11.75 -26.37
C LEU A 138 -8.23 -12.29 -27.48
N ASN A 139 -8.46 -13.60 -27.50
CA ASN A 139 -9.31 -14.20 -28.51
C ASN A 139 -10.80 -13.89 -28.33
N ASN A 140 -11.26 -13.76 -27.09
CA ASN A 140 -12.68 -13.55 -26.82
C ASN A 140 -13.08 -12.06 -26.84
N VAL A 141 -12.21 -11.18 -26.36
CA VAL A 141 -12.54 -9.75 -26.17
C VAL A 141 -12.06 -8.91 -27.35
N PHE A 142 -10.86 -9.15 -27.86
CA PHE A 142 -10.18 -8.28 -28.83
C PHE A 142 -9.82 -9.02 -30.14
N TYR A 143 -10.59 -10.04 -30.52
CA TYR A 143 -10.32 -10.78 -31.74
C TYR A 143 -10.22 -9.88 -32.97
N GLY A 144 -9.09 -9.98 -33.69
CA GLY A 144 -8.84 -9.19 -34.90
C GLY A 144 -8.48 -7.72 -34.68
N GLU A 145 -8.40 -7.25 -33.43
CA GLU A 145 -8.08 -5.87 -33.11
C GLU A 145 -6.59 -5.66 -32.82
N THR A 146 -6.13 -4.43 -33.08
CA THR A 146 -4.81 -4.02 -32.60
C THR A 146 -4.87 -3.71 -31.12
N ILE A 147 -3.98 -4.31 -30.36
CA ILE A 147 -3.90 -4.15 -28.91
C ILE A 147 -2.54 -3.65 -28.48
N ILE A 148 -2.52 -2.94 -27.35
CA ILE A 148 -1.32 -2.52 -26.63
C ILE A 148 -1.29 -3.29 -25.32
N SER A 149 -0.23 -4.05 -25.09
CA SER A 149 -0.04 -4.81 -23.85
C SER A 149 1.12 -4.25 -23.05
N ILE A 150 0.84 -3.81 -21.82
CA ILE A 150 1.82 -3.24 -20.90
C ILE A 150 1.92 -4.16 -19.67
N PRO A 151 3.00 -4.95 -19.54
CA PRO A 151 3.17 -5.84 -18.40
C PRO A 151 3.47 -5.06 -17.11
N PHE A 152 2.87 -5.47 -15.99
CA PHE A 152 3.05 -4.79 -14.70
C PHE A 152 4.43 -5.01 -14.10
N LEU A 153 4.99 -6.21 -14.24
CA LEU A 153 6.20 -6.58 -13.53
C LEU A 153 7.41 -5.67 -13.79
N PRO A 154 7.75 -5.28 -15.04
CA PRO A 154 8.86 -4.38 -15.29
C PRO A 154 8.70 -3.02 -14.63
N HIS A 155 7.47 -2.50 -14.58
CA HIS A 155 7.16 -1.22 -13.95
C HIS A 155 7.20 -1.32 -12.43
N LEU A 156 6.61 -2.37 -11.86
CA LEU A 156 6.66 -2.64 -10.42
C LEU A 156 8.09 -2.82 -9.94
N SER A 157 8.94 -3.52 -10.70
CA SER A 157 10.36 -3.67 -10.38
C SER A 157 11.09 -2.34 -10.34
N LYS A 158 10.80 -1.44 -11.27
CA LYS A 158 11.36 -0.08 -11.25
C LYS A 158 10.88 0.70 -10.02
N LEU A 159 9.58 0.63 -9.69
CA LEU A 159 9.02 1.33 -8.53
C LEU A 159 9.58 0.82 -7.20
N VAL A 160 9.76 -0.49 -7.07
CA VAL A 160 10.35 -1.10 -5.86
C VAL A 160 11.83 -0.77 -5.74
N GLY A 161 12.53 -0.64 -6.87
CA GLY A 161 13.96 -0.27 -6.92
C GLY A 161 14.23 1.22 -6.74
N LEU A 162 13.20 2.08 -6.80
CA LEU A 162 13.37 3.50 -6.47
C LEU A 162 13.64 3.63 -4.97
N ASP A 163 14.66 4.42 -4.64
CA ASP A 163 14.93 4.86 -3.26
C ASP A 163 13.88 5.93 -2.88
N ILE A 164 12.62 5.48 -2.79
CA ILE A 164 11.53 6.32 -2.36
C ILE A 164 11.80 6.60 -0.88
N GLU A 165 12.06 7.85 -0.52
CA GLU A 165 11.98 8.28 0.88
C GLU A 165 10.61 7.83 1.40
N ARG A 166 10.62 6.69 2.08
CA ARG A 166 9.42 6.17 2.71
C ARG A 166 8.99 7.22 3.70
N GLN A 167 7.82 7.80 3.47
CA GLN A 167 7.28 8.71 4.46
C GLN A 167 7.28 7.99 5.80
N LYS A 168 8.06 8.53 6.70
CA LYS A 168 8.10 8.11 8.09
C LYS A 168 6.81 8.65 8.75
N ASN A 169 5.66 8.09 8.34
CA ASN A 169 4.38 8.49 8.91
C ASN A 169 4.37 8.13 10.39
N ASP A 170 4.23 9.14 11.20
CA ASP A 170 3.97 8.96 12.61
C ASP A 170 2.57 8.37 12.80
N ILE A 171 2.45 7.48 13.73
CA ILE A 171 1.16 6.95 14.15
C ILE A 171 0.66 7.89 15.25
N GLU A 172 -0.52 8.48 15.06
CA GLU A 172 -1.05 9.55 15.93
C GLU A 172 -1.20 9.12 17.40
N TYR A 173 -1.52 7.85 17.67
CA TYR A 173 -1.65 7.36 19.04
C TYR A 173 -0.33 7.01 19.71
N LEU A 174 0.80 7.04 18.99
CA LEU A 174 2.13 6.86 19.54
C LEU A 174 2.78 8.22 19.86
N ASN A 175 3.49 8.32 20.97
CA ASN A 175 4.28 9.50 21.25
C ASN A 175 5.52 9.58 20.33
N ASN A 176 6.21 10.72 20.33
CA ASN A 176 7.37 10.95 19.46
C ASN A 176 8.47 9.88 19.62
N ILE A 177 8.72 9.43 20.86
CA ILE A 177 9.76 8.43 21.16
C ILE A 177 9.37 7.07 20.60
N GLU A 178 8.14 6.66 20.81
CA GLU A 178 7.58 5.40 20.28
C GLU A 178 7.58 5.40 18.77
N ASN A 179 7.24 6.52 18.12
CA ASN A 179 7.33 6.68 16.69
C ASN A 179 8.78 6.57 16.17
N ILE A 180 9.78 7.14 16.87
CA ILE A 180 11.20 7.00 16.52
C ILE A 180 11.64 5.53 16.61
N ILE A 181 11.32 4.84 17.71
CA ILE A 181 11.66 3.42 17.91
C ILE A 181 11.01 2.56 16.81
N ARG A 182 9.72 2.78 16.56
CA ARG A 182 8.99 2.09 15.49
C ARG A 182 9.60 2.33 14.12
N ARG A 183 9.91 3.56 13.77
CA ARG A 183 10.54 3.90 12.49
C ARG A 183 11.86 3.16 12.32
N THR A 184 12.72 3.20 13.32
CA THR A 184 14.01 2.51 13.29
C THR A 184 13.82 1.00 13.08
N LEU A 185 12.86 0.38 13.78
CA LEU A 185 12.60 -1.05 13.63
C LEU A 185 12.03 -1.41 12.25
N VAL A 186 11.09 -0.62 11.75
CA VAL A 186 10.35 -0.94 10.52
C VAL A 186 11.15 -0.58 9.26
N TYR A 187 11.82 0.57 9.26
CA TYR A 187 12.48 1.09 8.07
C TYR A 187 13.95 0.68 7.97
N ASP A 188 14.69 0.76 9.07
CA ASP A 188 16.12 0.40 9.07
C ASP A 188 16.32 -1.11 9.23
N LYS A 189 15.27 -1.86 9.62
CA LYS A 189 15.24 -3.31 9.73
C LYS A 189 16.48 -3.91 10.43
N PRO A 190 16.83 -3.44 11.64
CA PRO A 190 18.00 -3.94 12.33
C PRO A 190 17.85 -5.43 12.64
N LYS A 191 18.96 -6.18 12.63
CA LYS A 191 18.98 -7.59 13.05
C LYS A 191 18.68 -7.74 14.53
N LEU A 192 19.17 -6.80 15.32
CA LEU A 192 18.91 -6.70 16.75
C LEU A 192 18.69 -5.22 17.12
N MET A 193 17.60 -4.94 17.82
CA MET A 193 17.37 -3.66 18.46
C MET A 193 17.36 -3.85 19.98
N GLU A 194 18.25 -3.16 20.68
CA GLU A 194 18.29 -3.13 22.12
C GLU A 194 17.78 -1.77 22.61
N ILE A 195 16.70 -1.76 23.38
CA ILE A 195 16.08 -0.56 23.93
C ILE A 195 16.40 -0.51 25.43
N GLU A 196 17.13 0.53 25.86
CA GLU A 196 17.40 0.78 27.27
C GLU A 196 16.56 1.96 27.73
N VAL A 197 15.77 1.74 28.76
CA VAL A 197 14.97 2.79 29.41
C VAL A 197 15.50 3.00 30.82
N PHE A 198 15.80 4.25 31.15
CA PHE A 198 16.23 4.67 32.47
C PHE A 198 15.11 5.47 33.13
N GLU A 199 14.56 4.97 34.21
CA GLU A 199 13.49 5.58 34.99
C GLU A 199 13.83 5.47 36.46
N ASP A 200 13.89 6.60 37.19
CA ASP A 200 14.17 6.67 38.62
C ASP A 200 15.41 5.87 39.09
N GLY A 201 16.48 5.92 38.30
CA GLY A 201 17.71 5.20 38.58
C GLY A 201 17.69 3.70 38.27
N ASN A 202 16.56 3.18 37.83
CA ASN A 202 16.42 1.80 37.39
C ASN A 202 16.58 1.69 35.86
N LYS A 203 17.29 0.65 35.42
CA LYS A 203 17.51 0.34 34.01
C LYS A 203 16.63 -0.84 33.59
N LYS A 204 15.75 -0.61 32.62
CA LYS A 204 15.00 -1.66 31.92
C LYS A 204 15.59 -1.89 30.55
N ILE A 205 15.76 -3.13 30.13
CA ILE A 205 16.31 -3.50 28.81
C ILE A 205 15.30 -4.37 28.09
N CYS A 206 14.96 -3.97 26.85
CA CYS A 206 14.19 -4.78 25.91
C CYS A 206 15.07 -5.10 24.70
N LYS A 207 15.07 -6.37 24.24
CA LYS A 207 15.77 -6.82 23.03
C LYS A 207 14.78 -7.34 22.03
N ILE A 208 14.76 -6.71 20.84
CA ILE A 208 13.91 -7.11 19.71
C ILE A 208 14.81 -7.69 18.64
N THR A 209 14.61 -8.95 18.31
CA THR A 209 15.41 -9.69 17.32
C THR A 209 14.70 -9.78 15.96
N GLU A 210 15.38 -10.31 14.97
CA GLU A 210 14.89 -10.47 13.59
C GLU A 210 13.77 -11.51 13.40
N SER A 211 13.33 -12.19 14.49
CA SER A 211 12.24 -13.16 14.43
C SER A 211 10.92 -12.53 13.96
N HIS A 212 10.01 -13.35 13.42
CA HIS A 212 8.75 -12.95 12.78
C HIS A 212 7.73 -12.28 13.73
N LYS A 213 8.10 -12.04 14.96
CA LYS A 213 7.24 -11.42 16.00
C LYS A 213 7.61 -9.98 16.36
N LYS A 214 8.45 -9.31 15.55
CA LYS A 214 8.92 -7.95 15.85
C LYS A 214 7.80 -6.95 16.20
N SER A 215 6.71 -6.97 15.45
CA SER A 215 5.60 -6.06 15.69
C SER A 215 4.86 -6.36 16.99
N GLU A 216 4.70 -7.65 17.31
CA GLU A 216 4.07 -8.10 18.56
C GLU A 216 4.97 -7.79 19.77
N GLU A 217 6.27 -8.06 19.67
CA GLU A 217 7.24 -7.74 20.72
C GLU A 217 7.31 -6.22 20.97
N LEU A 218 7.28 -5.40 19.91
CA LEU A 218 7.27 -3.95 20.04
C LEU A 218 5.97 -3.43 20.66
N ALA A 219 4.82 -3.97 20.24
CA ALA A 219 3.52 -3.62 20.81
C ALA A 219 3.44 -3.99 22.29
N ASN A 220 3.89 -5.20 22.66
CA ASN A 220 3.95 -5.64 24.05
C ASN A 220 4.90 -4.76 24.88
N PHE A 221 6.03 -4.36 24.31
CA PHE A 221 6.94 -3.42 24.96
C PHE A 221 6.27 -2.08 25.25
N PHE A 222 5.58 -1.48 24.28
CA PHE A 222 4.89 -0.19 24.45
C PHE A 222 3.73 -0.27 25.44
N LEU A 223 2.99 -1.39 25.44
CA LEU A 223 1.88 -1.60 26.38
C LEU A 223 2.37 -1.76 27.82
N ASN A 224 3.53 -2.40 28.01
CA ASN A 224 4.07 -2.71 29.35
C ASN A 224 5.07 -1.67 29.88
N THR A 225 5.54 -0.76 29.01
CA THR A 225 6.54 0.24 29.37
C THR A 225 6.04 1.62 28.93
N LYS A 226 5.53 2.41 29.86
CA LYS A 226 5.18 3.81 29.58
C LYS A 226 6.48 4.59 29.36
N LEU A 227 6.74 4.98 28.12
CA LEU A 227 7.88 5.82 27.78
C LEU A 227 7.56 7.27 28.15
N PRO A 228 8.35 7.94 28.99
CA PRO A 228 8.02 9.29 29.45
C PRO A 228 8.11 10.31 28.31
N ASN A 229 7.13 11.19 28.21
CA ASN A 229 7.19 12.32 27.28
C ASN A 229 8.35 13.27 27.67
N GLY A 230 9.07 13.76 26.67
CA GLY A 230 10.20 14.66 26.90
C GLY A 230 11.54 13.96 27.16
N SER A 231 11.59 12.65 27.20
CA SER A 231 12.83 11.89 27.35
C SER A 231 13.76 12.06 26.14
N LYS A 232 15.06 12.04 26.40
CA LYS A 232 16.09 12.06 25.34
C LYS A 232 16.27 10.64 24.79
N VAL A 233 16.13 10.52 23.45
CA VAL A 233 16.39 9.27 22.74
C VAL A 233 17.72 9.35 22.01
N THR A 234 18.58 8.36 22.20
CA THR A 234 19.83 8.21 21.46
C THR A 234 19.81 6.87 20.72
N ILE A 235 20.01 6.91 19.40
CA ILE A 235 20.09 5.72 18.54
C ILE A 235 21.54 5.54 18.12
N GLU A 236 22.13 4.41 18.46
CA GLU A 236 23.51 4.05 18.12
C GLU A 236 23.52 2.88 17.16
N THR A 237 24.12 3.06 15.98
CA THR A 237 24.38 1.95 15.05
C THR A 237 25.57 1.16 15.55
N ARG A 238 25.40 -0.17 15.65
CA ARG A 238 26.46 -1.12 16.02
C ARG A 238 26.88 -1.97 14.82
N SER A 239 27.95 -2.71 14.98
CA SER A 239 28.43 -3.65 13.94
C SER A 239 27.33 -4.65 13.51
N GLN A 240 27.42 -5.12 12.28
CA GLN A 240 26.52 -6.13 11.69
C GLN A 240 25.04 -5.70 11.54
N GLY A 241 24.76 -4.38 11.44
CA GLY A 241 23.40 -3.89 11.28
C GLY A 241 22.54 -3.97 12.56
N ASN A 242 23.19 -3.94 13.72
CA ASN A 242 22.51 -3.89 15.01
C ASN A 242 22.34 -2.44 15.47
N TYR A 243 21.31 -2.19 16.27
CA TYR A 243 20.97 -0.87 16.78
C TYR A 243 20.80 -0.91 18.30
N LYS A 244 21.23 0.15 18.97
CA LYS A 244 20.95 0.38 20.37
C LYS A 244 20.16 1.69 20.50
N VAL A 245 19.01 1.61 21.13
CA VAL A 245 18.18 2.79 21.45
C VAL A 245 18.23 3.02 22.96
N THR A 246 18.69 4.18 23.36
CA THR A 246 18.76 4.55 24.78
C THR A 246 17.76 5.68 25.04
N VAL A 247 16.84 5.48 25.96
CA VAL A 247 15.85 6.46 26.41
C VAL A 247 16.23 6.91 27.81
N LYS A 248 16.43 8.20 28.01
CA LYS A 248 16.72 8.83 29.32
C LYS A 248 15.64 9.84 29.63
N SER A 249 14.97 9.66 30.74
CA SER A 249 14.07 10.66 31.35
C SER A 249 14.87 11.77 32.02
#